data_d777e79e401563e112d55c15d3415b10
#
_entry.id   d777e79e401563e112d55c15d3415b10
#
_cell.length_a   1.000
_cell.length_b   1.000
_cell.length_c   1.000
_cell.angle_alpha   90.00
_cell.angle_beta   90.00
_cell.angle_gamma   90.00
#
_symmetry.space_group_name_H-M   'P 1'
#
loop_
_entity.id
_entity.type
_entity.pdbx_description
1 polymer ?
#
loop_
_entity_poly.entity_id
_entity_poly.type
_entity_poly.pdbx_seq_one_letter_code
_entity_poly.pdbx_strand_id
1 'polypeptide(L)'
;LLDGILESGDLARIHLQVYAAELGEGDYTASLNILSGDTIAQIITINLIIDGGELPPILPRYDISSSESGIINLPNDTDPIFFNVANRYTHVISENGDFIPILIQNNFSVDQISHVRNVLESYLVDVEDGEWGSNKAMISNAIGATNAILLLLNDEDEYENPNVWSLMDSGVHGQDLLSTEVFPEGSIEYMNSSHRNATYEEVLHFVHNYGIQIANPSMQNEI
;
A
#
# COMPACT_ATOMS: atom_id res chain seq x y z
N LEU A 1 7.43 12.24 -22.60
CA LEU A 1 6.34 12.34 -23.60
C LEU A 1 5.83 10.93 -23.85
N LEU A 2 4.58 10.66 -23.47
CA LEU A 2 3.86 9.47 -23.92
C LEU A 2 3.38 9.74 -25.33
N ASP A 3 3.91 9.01 -26.29
CA ASP A 3 3.54 9.11 -27.70
C ASP A 3 2.77 7.83 -28.06
N GLY A 4 1.52 7.97 -28.47
CA GLY A 4 0.66 6.88 -28.88
C GLY A 4 -0.44 7.36 -29.81
N ILE A 5 -0.84 6.54 -30.77
CA ILE A 5 -1.95 6.81 -31.67
C ILE A 5 -3.16 6.03 -31.16
N LEU A 6 -4.28 6.75 -30.92
CA LEU A 6 -5.58 6.16 -30.64
C LEU A 6 -6.41 6.14 -31.90
N GLU A 7 -6.95 4.99 -32.25
CA GLU A 7 -7.93 4.89 -33.35
C GLU A 7 -9.35 5.21 -32.84
N SER A 8 -10.28 5.44 -33.77
CA SER A 8 -11.66 5.76 -33.39
C SER A 8 -12.31 4.60 -32.63
N GLY A 9 -12.65 4.83 -31.37
CA GLY A 9 -13.22 3.82 -30.46
C GLY A 9 -12.25 3.28 -29.43
N ASP A 10 -10.96 3.62 -29.53
CA ASP A 10 -9.96 3.24 -28.52
C ASP A 10 -10.11 4.07 -27.24
N LEU A 11 -9.82 3.44 -26.12
CA LEU A 11 -9.75 4.08 -24.82
C LEU A 11 -8.30 4.11 -24.34
N ALA A 12 -7.80 5.31 -24.01
CA ALA A 12 -6.54 5.44 -23.28
C ALA A 12 -6.80 5.97 -21.87
N ARG A 13 -6.16 5.35 -20.89
CA ARG A 13 -6.13 5.85 -19.53
C ARG A 13 -4.80 6.56 -19.30
N ILE A 14 -4.86 7.81 -18.84
CA ILE A 14 -3.69 8.60 -18.48
C ILE A 14 -3.67 8.67 -16.95
N HIS A 15 -2.62 8.14 -16.33
CA HIS A 15 -2.36 8.27 -14.91
C HIS A 15 -1.50 9.51 -14.68
N LEU A 16 -1.97 10.43 -13.83
CA LEU A 16 -1.22 11.60 -13.42
C LEU A 16 -0.86 11.43 -11.94
N GLN A 17 0.43 11.42 -11.64
CA GLN A 17 0.92 11.41 -10.28
C GLN A 17 1.45 12.80 -9.93
N VAL A 18 0.99 13.35 -8.80
CA VAL A 18 1.42 14.66 -8.30
C VAL A 18 2.23 14.43 -7.03
N TYR A 19 3.49 14.84 -7.03
CA TYR A 19 4.35 14.84 -5.85
C TYR A 19 4.13 16.12 -5.05
N ALA A 20 3.09 16.13 -4.23
CA ALA A 20 2.69 17.30 -3.45
C ALA A 20 3.74 17.70 -2.39
N ALA A 21 4.58 16.77 -1.93
CA ALA A 21 5.63 17.04 -0.95
C ALA A 21 6.70 18.06 -1.41
N GLU A 22 6.84 18.26 -2.72
CA GLU A 22 7.74 19.27 -3.30
C GLU A 22 7.06 20.64 -3.50
N LEU A 23 5.74 20.70 -3.30
CA LEU A 23 4.95 21.90 -3.45
C LEU A 23 4.65 22.48 -2.06
N GLY A 24 4.81 23.78 -1.88
CA GLY A 24 4.36 24.47 -0.67
C GLY A 24 2.84 24.61 -0.65
N GLU A 25 2.32 25.21 0.44
CA GLU A 25 0.91 25.63 0.53
C GLU A 25 0.54 26.56 -0.63
N GLY A 26 -0.60 26.31 -1.26
CA GLY A 26 -1.09 27.16 -2.35
C GLY A 26 -2.00 26.45 -3.34
N ASP A 27 -2.51 27.25 -4.28
CA ASP A 27 -3.31 26.81 -5.40
C ASP A 27 -2.42 26.62 -6.63
N TYR A 28 -2.41 25.42 -7.19
CA TYR A 28 -1.63 25.06 -8.35
C TYR A 28 -2.56 24.68 -9.51
N THR A 29 -2.20 25.13 -10.71
CA THR A 29 -2.95 24.78 -11.92
C THR A 29 -1.99 24.19 -12.96
N ALA A 30 -2.35 23.06 -13.49
CA ALA A 30 -1.68 22.42 -14.61
C ALA A 30 -2.66 22.20 -15.78
N SER A 31 -2.14 22.07 -16.97
CA SER A 31 -2.95 21.78 -18.16
C SER A 31 -2.40 20.56 -18.88
N LEU A 32 -3.26 19.58 -19.12
CA LEU A 32 -3.01 18.46 -20.02
C LEU A 32 -3.60 18.77 -21.39
N ASN A 33 -2.75 18.83 -22.42
CA ASN A 33 -3.19 19.06 -23.78
C ASN A 33 -3.27 17.73 -24.53
N ILE A 34 -4.44 17.41 -25.05
CA ILE A 34 -4.64 16.27 -25.93
C ILE A 34 -4.56 16.80 -27.37
N LEU A 35 -3.63 16.26 -28.14
CA LEU A 35 -3.38 16.65 -29.52
C LEU A 35 -4.01 15.65 -30.48
N SER A 36 -4.55 16.17 -31.59
CA SER A 36 -4.92 15.38 -32.76
C SER A 36 -4.09 15.89 -33.96
N GLY A 37 -3.02 15.16 -34.27
CA GLY A 37 -1.96 15.68 -35.12
C GLY A 37 -1.26 16.87 -34.45
N ASP A 38 -1.10 17.98 -35.16
CA ASP A 38 -0.49 19.20 -34.65
C ASP A 38 -1.48 20.18 -33.98
N THR A 39 -2.76 19.76 -33.86
CA THR A 39 -3.82 20.61 -33.32
C THR A 39 -4.24 20.15 -31.94
N ILE A 40 -4.39 21.10 -31.02
CA ILE A 40 -4.95 20.80 -29.66
C ILE A 40 -6.43 20.44 -29.84
N ALA A 41 -6.77 19.18 -29.59
CA ALA A 41 -8.13 18.68 -29.65
C ALA A 41 -8.90 18.92 -28.35
N GLN A 42 -8.21 18.87 -27.22
CA GLN A 42 -8.80 19.10 -25.89
C GLN A 42 -7.74 19.60 -24.90
N ILE A 43 -8.16 20.45 -23.97
CA ILE A 43 -7.38 20.89 -22.82
C ILE A 43 -8.13 20.44 -21.56
N ILE A 44 -7.44 19.68 -20.71
CA ILE A 44 -7.93 19.33 -19.38
C ILE A 44 -7.16 20.18 -18.37
N THR A 45 -7.88 21.02 -17.62
CA THR A 45 -7.30 21.82 -16.55
C THR A 45 -7.36 21.02 -15.25
N ILE A 46 -6.22 20.88 -14.58
CA ILE A 46 -6.08 20.22 -13.31
C ILE A 46 -5.82 21.30 -12.26
N ASN A 47 -6.71 21.42 -11.28
CA ASN A 47 -6.51 22.29 -10.13
C ASN A 47 -6.13 21.45 -8.92
N LEU A 48 -5.02 21.77 -8.29
CA LEU A 48 -4.52 21.18 -7.06
C LEU A 48 -4.47 22.26 -5.99
N ILE A 49 -5.16 22.05 -4.89
CA ILE A 49 -5.13 22.92 -3.72
C ILE A 49 -4.33 22.21 -2.64
N ILE A 50 -3.29 22.85 -2.14
CA ILE A 50 -2.49 22.37 -1.02
C ILE A 50 -2.75 23.35 0.14
N ASP A 51 -3.42 22.87 1.17
CA ASP A 51 -3.91 23.67 2.29
C ASP A 51 -2.93 23.80 3.46
N GLY A 52 -1.69 23.38 3.29
CA GLY A 52 -0.62 23.53 4.29
C GLY A 52 -0.81 22.69 5.55
N GLY A 53 -1.68 21.69 5.54
CA GLY A 53 -1.74 20.69 6.60
C GLY A 53 -0.39 19.98 6.77
N GLU A 54 -0.06 19.55 7.98
CA GLU A 54 1.10 18.68 8.18
C GLU A 54 0.93 17.44 7.30
N LEU A 55 1.96 17.15 6.48
CA LEU A 55 1.96 15.94 5.69
C LEU A 55 1.97 14.72 6.63
N PRO A 56 1.26 13.65 6.28
CA PRO A 56 1.36 12.41 7.02
C PRO A 56 2.83 11.98 7.16
N PRO A 57 3.24 11.49 8.33
CA PRO A 57 4.60 11.00 8.51
C PRO A 57 4.84 9.82 7.56
N ILE A 58 6.02 9.80 6.97
CA ILE A 58 6.43 8.74 6.04
C ILE A 58 7.40 7.82 6.75
N LEU A 59 7.11 6.53 6.75
CA LEU A 59 8.03 5.52 7.28
C LEU A 59 9.23 5.40 6.33
N PRO A 60 10.47 5.60 6.81
CA PRO A 60 11.66 5.45 5.99
C PRO A 60 11.81 4.00 5.48
N ARG A 61 12.43 3.88 4.33
CA ARG A 61 12.88 2.59 3.81
C ARG A 61 14.06 2.08 4.62
N TYR A 62 13.94 0.86 5.14
CA TYR A 62 15.04 0.18 5.81
C TYR A 62 15.55 -1.00 4.98
N ASP A 63 16.87 -1.19 4.98
CA ASP A 63 17.50 -2.35 4.37
C ASP A 63 17.30 -3.60 5.22
N ILE A 64 16.59 -4.58 4.70
CA ILE A 64 16.30 -5.86 5.34
C ILE A 64 17.25 -6.99 4.90
N SER A 65 18.17 -6.73 3.97
CA SER A 65 19.04 -7.73 3.37
C SER A 65 20.03 -8.36 4.35
N SER A 66 20.29 -7.70 5.47
CA SER A 66 21.15 -8.21 6.56
C SER A 66 20.48 -9.29 7.41
N SER A 67 19.17 -9.47 7.29
CA SER A 67 18.41 -10.49 8.00
C SER A 67 18.09 -11.67 7.09
N GLU A 68 18.40 -12.88 7.53
CA GLU A 68 18.08 -14.10 6.79
C GLU A 68 16.56 -14.27 6.54
N SER A 69 15.74 -13.82 7.49
CA SER A 69 14.28 -13.84 7.35
C SER A 69 13.71 -12.61 6.62
N GLY A 70 14.55 -11.59 6.35
CA GLY A 70 14.08 -10.29 5.87
C GLY A 70 13.26 -9.49 6.89
N ILE A 71 13.35 -9.83 8.18
CA ILE A 71 12.68 -9.14 9.27
C ILE A 71 13.75 -8.51 10.14
N ILE A 72 13.64 -7.21 10.41
CA ILE A 72 14.58 -6.47 11.26
C ILE A 72 13.86 -5.81 12.43
N ASN A 73 14.60 -5.46 13.47
CA ASN A 73 14.10 -4.53 14.46
C ASN A 73 14.06 -3.13 13.85
N LEU A 74 13.04 -2.35 14.19
CA LEU A 74 13.00 -0.94 13.83
C LEU A 74 14.23 -0.23 14.41
N PRO A 75 14.93 0.59 13.60
CA PRO A 75 16.02 1.42 14.09
C PRO A 75 15.56 2.40 15.18
N ASN A 76 16.42 2.65 16.16
CA ASN A 76 16.08 3.50 17.30
C ASN A 76 15.88 4.99 16.93
N ASP A 77 16.29 5.39 15.74
CA ASP A 77 16.12 6.72 15.17
C ASP A 77 14.88 6.83 14.27
N THR A 78 14.06 5.77 14.21
CA THR A 78 12.74 5.82 13.56
C THR A 78 11.86 6.85 14.28
N ASP A 79 11.06 7.59 13.51
CA ASP A 79 10.10 8.55 14.08
C ASP A 79 9.28 7.89 15.20
N PRO A 80 9.18 8.52 16.37
CA PRO A 80 8.45 7.99 17.50
C PRO A 80 7.01 7.57 17.20
N ILE A 81 6.37 8.19 16.23
CA ILE A 81 5.00 7.83 15.82
C ILE A 81 4.89 6.38 15.34
N PHE A 82 5.93 5.85 14.68
CA PHE A 82 6.01 4.46 14.26
C PHE A 82 6.64 3.58 15.34
N PHE A 83 7.74 4.05 15.95
CA PHE A 83 8.52 3.28 16.92
C PHE A 83 7.73 2.96 18.20
N ASN A 84 6.80 3.83 18.61
CA ASN A 84 5.92 3.58 19.75
C ASN A 84 4.81 2.56 19.48
N VAL A 85 4.55 2.27 18.21
CA VAL A 85 3.49 1.31 17.81
C VAL A 85 4.08 -0.05 17.51
N ALA A 86 5.25 -0.11 16.88
CA ALA A 86 5.85 -1.35 16.44
C ALA A 86 7.34 -1.38 16.75
N ASN A 87 7.93 -2.57 16.82
CA ASN A 87 9.35 -2.74 17.09
C ASN A 87 10.08 -3.54 16.03
N ARG A 88 9.35 -4.12 15.07
CA ARG A 88 9.93 -4.85 13.93
C ARG A 88 9.37 -4.35 12.62
N TYR A 89 10.12 -4.61 11.56
CA TYR A 89 9.82 -4.15 10.21
C TYR A 89 10.21 -5.20 9.19
N THR A 90 9.40 -5.31 8.16
CA THR A 90 9.71 -5.93 6.87
C THR A 90 8.97 -5.16 5.77
N HIS A 91 9.16 -5.53 4.51
CA HIS A 91 8.45 -4.91 3.40
C HIS A 91 8.32 -5.86 2.21
N VAL A 92 7.41 -5.52 1.31
CA VAL A 92 7.35 -6.03 -0.06
C VAL A 92 7.77 -4.90 -0.99
N ILE A 93 8.33 -5.25 -2.14
CA ILE A 93 8.76 -4.28 -3.15
C ILE A 93 7.76 -4.31 -4.30
N SER A 94 7.24 -3.13 -4.68
CA SER A 94 6.39 -2.97 -5.86
C SER A 94 7.20 -3.07 -7.16
N GLU A 95 6.52 -3.20 -8.29
CA GLU A 95 7.19 -3.38 -9.60
C GLU A 95 8.10 -2.19 -9.97
N ASN A 96 7.75 -0.96 -9.58
CA ASN A 96 8.57 0.25 -9.81
C ASN A 96 9.67 0.45 -8.76
N GLY A 97 9.78 -0.44 -7.76
CA GLY A 97 10.79 -0.40 -6.71
C GLY A 97 10.41 0.37 -5.46
N ASP A 98 9.17 0.85 -5.33
CA ASP A 98 8.67 1.44 -4.10
C ASP A 98 8.46 0.36 -3.02
N PHE A 99 8.40 0.79 -1.75
CA PHE A 99 8.30 -0.09 -0.59
C PHE A 99 6.87 -0.10 -0.08
N ILE A 100 6.38 -1.30 0.19
CA ILE A 100 5.10 -1.57 0.86
C ILE A 100 5.45 -2.07 2.25
N PRO A 101 5.48 -1.19 3.25
CA PRO A 101 5.97 -1.51 4.59
C PRO A 101 4.99 -2.36 5.39
N ILE A 102 5.56 -3.24 6.20
CA ILE A 102 4.85 -4.03 7.21
C ILE A 102 5.48 -3.72 8.55
N LEU A 103 4.72 -3.09 9.46
CA LEU A 103 5.10 -2.82 10.83
C LEU A 103 4.56 -3.91 11.75
N ILE A 104 5.38 -4.38 12.68
CA ILE A 104 5.07 -5.56 13.45
C ILE A 104 5.32 -5.32 14.94
N GLN A 105 4.36 -5.67 15.79
CA GLN A 105 4.48 -5.74 17.23
C GLN A 105 5.12 -7.07 17.71
N ASN A 106 5.27 -7.24 19.02
CA ASN A 106 6.11 -8.29 19.64
C ASN A 106 5.59 -9.72 19.49
N ASN A 107 4.26 -9.94 19.48
CA ASN A 107 3.67 -11.27 19.65
C ASN A 107 3.67 -12.13 18.37
N PHE A 108 4.11 -11.60 17.26
CA PHE A 108 4.20 -12.39 16.03
C PHE A 108 5.46 -13.26 16.02
N SER A 109 5.35 -14.51 15.65
CA SER A 109 6.48 -15.35 15.29
C SER A 109 7.05 -14.96 13.92
N VAL A 110 8.29 -15.38 13.64
CA VAL A 110 8.91 -15.21 12.33
C VAL A 110 8.07 -15.87 11.22
N ASP A 111 7.50 -17.04 11.50
CA ASP A 111 6.68 -17.79 10.57
C ASP A 111 5.38 -17.05 10.23
N GLN A 112 4.72 -16.43 11.23
CA GLN A 112 3.54 -15.61 11.03
C GLN A 112 3.85 -14.38 10.15
N ILE A 113 4.93 -13.67 10.45
CA ILE A 113 5.35 -12.50 9.67
C ILE A 113 5.68 -12.89 8.23
N SER A 114 6.42 -13.99 8.04
CA SER A 114 6.75 -14.50 6.72
C SER A 114 5.51 -14.93 5.95
N HIS A 115 4.53 -15.54 6.63
CA HIS A 115 3.27 -15.92 6.02
C HIS A 115 2.50 -14.69 5.50
N VAL A 116 2.32 -13.65 6.34
CA VAL A 116 1.65 -12.40 5.94
C VAL A 116 2.35 -11.75 4.75
N ARG A 117 3.68 -11.64 4.80
CA ARG A 117 4.46 -11.08 3.69
C ARG A 117 4.28 -11.88 2.39
N ASN A 118 4.34 -13.22 2.47
CA ASN A 118 4.16 -14.07 1.29
C ASN A 118 2.74 -13.99 0.72
N VAL A 119 1.72 -13.84 1.58
CA VAL A 119 0.33 -13.61 1.12
C VAL A 119 0.24 -12.28 0.39
N LEU A 120 0.82 -11.21 0.93
CA LEU A 120 0.86 -9.91 0.24
C LEU A 120 1.59 -10.01 -1.10
N GLU A 121 2.78 -10.62 -1.14
CA GLU A 121 3.51 -10.85 -2.39
C GLU A 121 2.68 -11.63 -3.41
N SER A 122 1.97 -12.69 -2.98
CA SER A 122 1.13 -13.51 -3.87
C SER A 122 -0.01 -12.73 -4.52
N TYR A 123 -0.57 -11.75 -3.83
CA TYR A 123 -1.58 -10.86 -4.39
C TYR A 123 -1.00 -9.88 -5.42
N LEU A 124 0.29 -9.60 -5.37
CA LEU A 124 0.95 -8.60 -6.22
C LEU A 124 1.71 -9.20 -7.41
N VAL A 125 1.87 -10.52 -7.46
CA VAL A 125 2.51 -11.22 -8.58
C VAL A 125 1.49 -11.53 -9.67
N ASP A 126 1.87 -11.26 -10.93
CA ASP A 126 1.05 -11.60 -12.09
C ASP A 126 0.77 -13.10 -12.17
N VAL A 127 -0.44 -13.45 -12.54
CA VAL A 127 -0.83 -14.83 -12.86
C VAL A 127 -0.71 -15.01 -14.36
N GLU A 128 0.26 -15.83 -14.80
CA GLU A 128 0.43 -16.16 -16.21
C GLU A 128 -0.83 -16.82 -16.78
N ASP A 129 -1.22 -16.42 -17.99
CA ASP A 129 -2.39 -16.92 -18.71
C ASP A 129 -3.75 -16.77 -17.95
N GLY A 130 -3.78 -15.98 -16.90
CA GLY A 130 -5.01 -15.68 -16.16
C GLY A 130 -5.88 -14.67 -16.91
N GLU A 131 -7.18 -14.95 -17.04
CA GLU A 131 -8.17 -13.98 -17.53
C GLU A 131 -8.19 -12.73 -16.63
N TRP A 132 -7.92 -12.93 -15.33
CA TRP A 132 -7.89 -11.92 -14.30
C TRP A 132 -6.52 -11.91 -13.59
N GLY A 133 -5.93 -10.74 -13.44
CA GLY A 133 -4.69 -10.59 -12.67
C GLY A 133 -3.39 -10.70 -13.47
N SER A 134 -3.46 -10.48 -14.78
CA SER A 134 -2.28 -10.47 -15.68
C SER A 134 -1.52 -9.15 -15.74
N ASN A 135 -1.90 -8.14 -14.96
CA ASN A 135 -1.18 -6.85 -14.90
C ASN A 135 -1.33 -6.23 -13.50
N LYS A 136 -0.66 -6.81 -12.53
CA LYS A 136 -0.71 -6.34 -11.14
C LYS A 136 0.31 -5.25 -10.83
N ALA A 137 1.21 -4.92 -11.75
CA ALA A 137 2.17 -3.84 -11.61
C ALA A 137 1.49 -2.51 -11.24
N MET A 138 0.35 -2.19 -11.86
CA MET A 138 -0.41 -0.98 -11.53
C MET A 138 -0.92 -0.98 -10.09
N ILE A 139 -1.32 -2.14 -9.58
CA ILE A 139 -1.85 -2.32 -8.22
C ILE A 139 -0.70 -2.17 -7.22
N SER A 140 0.41 -2.90 -7.41
CA SER A 140 1.57 -2.84 -6.51
C SER A 140 2.18 -1.43 -6.47
N ASN A 141 2.30 -0.76 -7.62
CA ASN A 141 2.81 0.60 -7.71
C ASN A 141 1.86 1.62 -7.05
N ALA A 142 0.54 1.42 -7.15
CA ALA A 142 -0.44 2.27 -6.47
C ALA A 142 -0.27 2.16 -4.94
N ILE A 143 -0.12 0.95 -4.39
CA ILE A 143 0.11 0.76 -2.95
C ILE A 143 1.41 1.45 -2.52
N GLY A 144 2.51 1.21 -3.24
CA GLY A 144 3.80 1.83 -2.93
C GLY A 144 3.74 3.36 -2.91
N ALA A 145 2.98 3.95 -3.83
CA ALA A 145 2.83 5.41 -3.93
C ALA A 145 1.99 6.03 -2.80
N THR A 146 1.12 5.26 -2.13
CA THR A 146 0.28 5.77 -1.03
C THR A 146 1.02 5.87 0.31
N ASN A 147 2.20 5.25 0.46
CA ASN A 147 2.87 5.03 1.73
C ASN A 147 1.99 4.31 2.78
N ALA A 148 1.00 3.54 2.33
CA ALA A 148 0.15 2.76 3.22
C ALA A 148 0.95 1.65 3.91
N ILE A 149 0.58 1.34 5.15
CA ILE A 149 1.28 0.40 6.03
C ILE A 149 0.37 -0.78 6.35
N LEU A 150 0.87 -2.00 6.23
CA LEU A 150 0.24 -3.15 6.85
C LEU A 150 0.74 -3.26 8.29
N LEU A 151 -0.17 -3.16 9.27
CA LEU A 151 0.15 -3.08 10.68
C LEU A 151 -0.23 -4.39 11.40
N LEU A 152 0.77 -5.12 11.90
CA LEU A 152 0.58 -6.36 12.64
C LEU A 152 0.53 -6.08 14.14
N LEU A 153 -0.69 -6.11 14.70
CA LEU A 153 -1.00 -5.81 16.10
C LEU A 153 -1.06 -7.09 16.94
N ASN A 154 -0.67 -7.01 18.23
CA ASN A 154 -0.63 -8.15 19.11
C ASN A 154 -2.00 -8.83 19.29
N ASP A 155 -3.02 -8.05 19.61
CA ASP A 155 -4.38 -8.50 19.90
C ASP A 155 -5.37 -7.30 19.85
N GLU A 156 -6.64 -7.56 20.16
CA GLU A 156 -7.71 -6.56 20.15
C GLU A 156 -7.53 -5.42 21.17
N ASP A 157 -6.76 -5.62 22.24
CA ASP A 157 -6.50 -4.57 23.23
C ASP A 157 -5.69 -3.41 22.63
N GLU A 158 -4.98 -3.66 21.53
CA GLU A 158 -4.24 -2.62 20.80
C GLU A 158 -5.16 -1.57 20.14
N TYR A 159 -6.43 -1.86 19.93
CA TYR A 159 -7.40 -0.87 19.49
C TYR A 159 -7.68 0.24 20.54
N GLU A 160 -7.35 0.00 21.79
CA GLU A 160 -7.42 1.01 22.84
C GLU A 160 -6.05 1.67 23.12
N ASN A 161 -5.00 1.29 22.38
CA ASN A 161 -3.66 1.83 22.56
C ASN A 161 -3.57 3.25 21.96
N PRO A 162 -3.27 4.27 22.79
CA PRO A 162 -3.20 5.66 22.32
C PRO A 162 -2.11 5.90 21.27
N ASN A 163 -1.05 5.10 21.22
CA ASN A 163 -0.03 5.22 20.20
C ASN A 163 -0.55 4.74 18.83
N VAL A 164 -1.35 3.67 18.80
CA VAL A 164 -2.01 3.19 17.57
C VAL A 164 -2.98 4.26 17.06
N TRP A 165 -3.78 4.85 17.95
CA TRP A 165 -4.66 5.97 17.60
C TRP A 165 -3.88 7.17 17.06
N SER A 166 -2.79 7.56 17.71
CA SER A 166 -1.96 8.69 17.25
C SER A 166 -1.38 8.44 15.86
N LEU A 167 -0.99 7.21 15.55
CA LEU A 167 -0.52 6.84 14.20
C LEU A 167 -1.65 6.99 13.17
N MET A 168 -2.83 6.47 13.45
CA MET A 168 -3.98 6.56 12.53
C MET A 168 -4.45 8.01 12.36
N ASP A 169 -4.52 8.80 13.43
CA ASP A 169 -4.91 10.20 13.38
C ASP A 169 -3.87 11.10 12.69
N SER A 170 -2.63 10.64 12.53
CA SER A 170 -1.58 11.39 11.81
C SER A 170 -1.78 11.42 10.30
N GLY A 171 -2.80 10.76 9.77
CA GLY A 171 -3.06 10.63 8.34
C GLY A 171 -2.27 9.52 7.65
N VAL A 172 -1.56 8.69 8.41
CA VAL A 172 -0.97 7.45 7.88
C VAL A 172 -2.09 6.48 7.53
N HIS A 173 -2.09 6.02 6.30
CA HIS A 173 -3.04 5.01 5.84
C HIS A 173 -2.55 3.61 6.17
N GLY A 174 -3.46 2.71 6.53
CA GLY A 174 -3.07 1.34 6.83
C GLY A 174 -4.22 0.37 6.98
N GLN A 175 -3.88 -0.89 7.03
CA GLN A 175 -4.74 -2.01 7.38
C GLN A 175 -4.06 -2.77 8.50
N ASP A 176 -4.82 -3.16 9.51
CA ASP A 176 -4.33 -3.97 10.62
C ASP A 176 -4.63 -5.45 10.44
N LEU A 177 -3.90 -6.28 11.18
CA LEU A 177 -4.06 -7.71 11.28
C LEU A 177 -3.57 -8.18 12.64
N LEU A 178 -4.39 -8.92 13.38
CA LEU A 178 -4.07 -9.38 14.73
C LEU A 178 -3.24 -10.66 14.74
N SER A 179 -2.33 -10.83 15.71
CA SER A 179 -1.53 -12.05 15.84
C SER A 179 -2.37 -13.29 16.09
N THR A 180 -3.54 -13.12 16.70
CA THR A 180 -4.53 -14.16 16.98
C THR A 180 -5.32 -14.62 15.76
N GLU A 181 -5.12 -13.98 14.61
CA GLU A 181 -5.80 -14.25 13.33
C GLU A 181 -4.83 -14.72 12.23
N VAL A 182 -3.52 -14.85 12.56
CA VAL A 182 -2.50 -15.30 11.60
C VAL A 182 -2.06 -16.71 11.90
N PHE A 183 -2.49 -17.64 11.09
CA PHE A 183 -2.13 -19.05 11.20
C PHE A 183 -1.43 -19.50 9.92
N PRO A 184 -0.08 -19.67 9.96
CA PRO A 184 0.67 -20.16 8.80
C PRO A 184 0.17 -21.52 8.32
N GLU A 185 0.14 -21.72 7.01
CA GLU A 185 -0.24 -22.99 6.39
C GLU A 185 0.59 -24.15 6.97
N GLY A 186 -0.10 -25.24 7.31
CA GLY A 186 0.51 -26.41 7.92
C GLY A 186 0.66 -26.35 9.45
N SER A 187 0.32 -25.23 10.09
CA SER A 187 0.21 -25.18 11.56
C SER A 187 -1.03 -25.94 12.05
N ILE A 188 -1.02 -26.35 13.31
CA ILE A 188 -2.16 -27.04 13.93
C ILE A 188 -3.38 -26.11 13.97
N GLU A 189 -3.15 -24.85 14.24
CA GLU A 189 -4.17 -23.80 14.33
C GLU A 189 -4.82 -23.55 12.97
N TYR A 190 -4.06 -23.55 11.87
CA TYR A 190 -4.56 -23.40 10.51
C TYR A 190 -5.59 -24.50 10.15
N MET A 191 -5.34 -25.73 10.61
CA MET A 191 -6.24 -26.86 10.37
C MET A 191 -7.44 -26.93 11.35
N ASN A 192 -7.48 -26.03 12.32
CA ASN A 192 -8.53 -26.01 13.35
C ASN A 192 -9.65 -25.03 12.97
N SER A 193 -10.81 -25.57 12.58
CA SER A 193 -11.97 -24.76 12.19
C SER A 193 -12.56 -23.86 13.28
N SER A 194 -12.10 -23.98 14.54
CA SER A 194 -12.49 -23.06 15.61
C SER A 194 -11.68 -21.78 15.64
N HIS A 195 -10.58 -21.70 14.89
CA HIS A 195 -9.77 -20.50 14.75
C HIS A 195 -10.13 -19.78 13.46
N ARG A 196 -10.31 -18.46 13.55
CA ARG A 196 -10.46 -17.60 12.37
C ARG A 196 -9.06 -17.25 11.87
N ASN A 197 -8.73 -17.64 10.66
CA ASN A 197 -7.55 -17.15 9.95
C ASN A 197 -7.99 -16.01 9.04
N ALA A 198 -7.69 -14.77 9.41
CA ALA A 198 -8.05 -13.59 8.64
C ALA A 198 -6.92 -13.09 7.73
N THR A 199 -5.78 -13.80 7.66
CA THR A 199 -4.61 -13.31 6.92
C THR A 199 -4.94 -12.96 5.47
N TYR A 200 -5.63 -13.84 4.76
CA TYR A 200 -5.98 -13.61 3.35
C TYR A 200 -7.00 -12.46 3.20
N GLU A 201 -7.98 -12.39 4.10
CA GLU A 201 -9.02 -11.38 4.10
C GLU A 201 -8.42 -9.98 4.34
N GLU A 202 -7.66 -9.79 5.42
CA GLU A 202 -7.13 -8.47 5.80
C GLU A 202 -6.04 -7.99 4.83
N VAL A 203 -5.21 -8.90 4.33
CA VAL A 203 -4.25 -8.54 3.28
C VAL A 203 -4.96 -8.19 1.97
N LEU A 204 -6.08 -8.85 1.64
CA LEU A 204 -6.90 -8.48 0.49
C LEU A 204 -7.55 -7.11 0.68
N HIS A 205 -8.05 -6.78 1.89
CA HIS A 205 -8.56 -5.45 2.20
C HIS A 205 -7.48 -4.37 1.97
N PHE A 206 -6.25 -4.63 2.43
CA PHE A 206 -5.13 -3.73 2.19
C PHE A 206 -4.86 -3.52 0.69
N VAL A 207 -4.75 -4.61 -0.08
CA VAL A 207 -4.51 -4.56 -1.53
C VAL A 207 -5.69 -3.89 -2.26
N HIS A 208 -6.91 -4.15 -1.83
CA HIS A 208 -8.10 -3.54 -2.41
C HIS A 208 -8.15 -2.03 -2.17
N ASN A 209 -7.99 -1.58 -0.92
CA ASN A 209 -8.16 -0.18 -0.54
C ASN A 209 -7.04 0.71 -1.11
N TYR A 210 -5.80 0.24 -1.06
CA TYR A 210 -4.63 1.05 -1.42
C TYR A 210 -4.03 0.72 -2.79
N GLY A 211 -4.49 -0.34 -3.42
CA GLY A 211 -4.04 -0.76 -4.75
C GLY A 211 -5.14 -0.75 -5.79
N ILE A 212 -6.12 -1.66 -5.66
CA ILE A 212 -7.14 -1.88 -6.70
C ILE A 212 -8.01 -0.63 -6.90
N GLN A 213 -8.51 -0.04 -5.83
CA GLN A 213 -9.38 1.16 -5.92
C GLN A 213 -8.64 2.34 -6.54
N ILE A 214 -7.35 2.50 -6.26
CA ILE A 214 -6.53 3.59 -6.78
C ILE A 214 -6.14 3.33 -8.24
N ALA A 215 -5.70 2.10 -8.56
CA ALA A 215 -5.34 1.72 -9.93
C ALA A 215 -6.56 1.67 -10.86
N ASN A 216 -7.75 1.32 -10.33
CA ASN A 216 -8.99 1.14 -11.09
C ASN A 216 -10.19 1.80 -10.39
N PRO A 217 -10.30 3.13 -10.39
CA PRO A 217 -11.38 3.83 -9.68
C PRO A 217 -12.80 3.45 -10.15
N SER A 218 -12.94 2.93 -11.37
CA SER A 218 -14.24 2.47 -11.89
C SER A 218 -14.76 1.20 -11.21
N MET A 219 -13.89 0.42 -10.56
CA MET A 219 -14.30 -0.80 -9.84
C MET A 219 -14.91 -0.51 -8.46
N GLN A 220 -14.83 0.72 -7.97
CA GLN A 220 -15.43 1.11 -6.68
C GLN A 220 -16.96 0.92 -6.61
N ASN A 221 -17.62 0.83 -7.75
CA ASN A 221 -19.08 0.71 -7.83
C ASN A 221 -19.57 -0.71 -8.16
N GLU A 222 -18.67 -1.69 -8.26
CA GLU A 222 -18.98 -3.05 -8.69
C GLU A 222 -18.89 -4.10 -7.57
N ILE A 223 -18.59 -3.67 -6.32
CA ILE A 223 -18.47 -4.54 -5.14
C ILE A 223 -19.54 -4.22 -4.12
#